data_c41e3e028777b1af6e2b88c9bed66763
#
_entry.id   c41e3e028777b1af6e2b88c9bed66763
#
_cell.length_a   1.000
_cell.length_b   1.000
_cell.length_c   1.000
_cell.angle_alpha   90.00
_cell.angle_beta   90.00
_cell.angle_gamma   90.00
#
_symmetry.space_group_name_H-M   'P 1'
#
loop_
_entity.id
_entity.type
_entity.pdbx_description
1 polymer ?
#
loop_
_entity_poly.entity_id
_entity_poly.type
_entity_poly.pdbx_seq_one_letter_code
_entity_poly.pdbx_strand_id
1 'polypeptide(L)'
;MAENKELTDNPGSPLHITDGNFEEALKKYSLFVVDFWAAWCGPCRMIAPTVEKLAEKHQGKVVFGKMNVDENESTPAKFNIMSIPTLIIFRDGKEVDKIVGVVPEKTIEEKISGS
;
A
#
# COMPACT_ATOMS: atom_id res chain seq x y z
N MET A 1 10.18 -18.69 2.31
CA MET A 1 10.06 -18.42 2.57
C MET A 1 9.66 -17.57 3.06
N ALA A 2 9.62 -17.37 3.33
CA ALA A 2 9.23 -16.74 3.99
C ALA A 2 8.70 -15.72 3.89
N GLU A 3 8.49 -15.43 3.22
CA GLU A 3 8.09 -14.41 3.02
C GLU A 3 6.77 -14.30 3.24
N ASN A 4 6.15 -14.99 3.42
CA ASN A 4 4.93 -14.83 3.58
C ASN A 4 4.64 -14.52 4.84
N LYS A 5 4.58 -13.38 5.20
CA LYS A 5 4.33 -12.96 6.38
C LYS A 5 2.94 -13.01 6.67
N GLU A 6 2.57 -13.28 7.84
CA GLU A 6 1.21 -13.24 8.27
C GLU A 6 0.73 -11.83 8.35
N LEU A 7 -0.54 -11.62 8.13
CA LEU A 7 -1.16 -10.31 8.27
C LEU A 7 -1.42 -10.07 9.75
N THR A 8 -0.53 -9.31 10.37
CA THR A 8 -0.62 -9.06 11.81
C THR A 8 -1.66 -7.98 12.10
N ASP A 9 -2.06 -7.86 13.36
CA ASP A 9 -3.11 -6.92 13.74
C ASP A 9 -2.66 -5.46 13.67
N ASN A 10 -1.46 -5.15 14.12
CA ASN A 10 -0.99 -3.77 14.17
C ASN A 10 0.39 -3.64 13.59
N PRO A 11 0.56 -3.80 12.28
CA PRO A 11 1.89 -3.71 11.69
C PRO A 11 2.43 -2.29 11.77
N GLY A 12 3.69 -2.18 12.16
CA GLY A 12 4.37 -0.90 12.23
C GLY A 12 5.26 -0.62 11.03
N SER A 13 5.20 -1.48 10.02
CA SER A 13 5.92 -1.29 8.76
C SER A 13 5.05 -1.85 7.66
N PRO A 14 5.32 -1.49 6.39
CA PRO A 14 4.47 -1.97 5.28
C PRO A 14 4.53 -3.49 5.17
N LEU A 15 3.38 -4.10 4.97
CA LEU A 15 3.28 -5.53 4.81
C LEU A 15 3.57 -5.93 3.36
N HIS A 16 4.11 -7.12 3.18
CA HIS A 16 4.32 -7.66 1.84
C HIS A 16 2.98 -8.20 1.33
N ILE A 17 2.39 -7.51 0.37
CA ILE A 17 1.10 -7.89 -0.18
C ILE A 17 1.30 -8.54 -1.54
N THR A 18 0.58 -9.62 -1.76
CA THR A 18 0.64 -10.38 -3.02
C THR A 18 -0.78 -10.59 -3.52
N ASP A 19 -0.88 -11.09 -4.76
CA ASP A 19 -2.20 -11.47 -5.27
C ASP A 19 -2.85 -12.49 -4.35
N GLY A 20 -2.04 -13.30 -3.66
CA GLY A 20 -2.56 -14.35 -2.80
C GLY A 20 -3.13 -13.89 -1.48
N ASN A 21 -2.65 -12.77 -0.93
CA ASN A 21 -3.12 -12.32 0.38
C ASN A 21 -3.87 -10.98 0.33
N PHE A 22 -4.03 -10.41 -0.86
CA PHE A 22 -4.65 -9.10 -0.99
C PHE A 22 -6.08 -9.07 -0.47
N GLU A 23 -6.89 -10.06 -0.86
CA GLU A 23 -8.29 -10.07 -0.44
C GLU A 23 -8.43 -10.26 1.07
N GLU A 24 -7.57 -11.08 1.65
CA GLU A 24 -7.59 -11.27 3.09
C GLU A 24 -7.23 -9.96 3.79
N ALA A 25 -6.25 -9.24 3.28
CA ALA A 25 -5.85 -7.96 3.86
C ALA A 25 -6.98 -6.93 3.76
N LEU A 26 -7.68 -6.89 2.61
CA LEU A 26 -8.81 -5.98 2.46
C LEU A 26 -9.88 -6.23 3.50
N LYS A 27 -10.13 -7.49 3.82
CA LYS A 27 -11.16 -7.82 4.80
C LYS A 27 -10.71 -7.51 6.22
N LYS A 28 -9.41 -7.66 6.45
CA LYS A 28 -8.89 -7.53 7.82
C LYS A 28 -8.72 -6.08 8.26
N TYR A 29 -8.28 -5.20 7.36
CA TYR A 29 -7.91 -3.84 7.73
C TYR A 29 -8.93 -2.84 7.21
N SER A 30 -9.50 -2.05 8.12
CA SER A 30 -10.53 -1.09 7.74
C SER A 30 -9.96 0.09 6.98
N LEU A 31 -8.73 0.51 7.27
CA LEU A 31 -8.07 1.57 6.52
C LEU A 31 -6.72 1.03 6.07
N PHE A 32 -6.60 0.77 4.77
CA PHE A 32 -5.50 0.02 4.21
C PHE A 32 -5.00 0.73 2.96
N VAL A 33 -3.70 1.00 2.91
CA VAL A 33 -3.08 1.70 1.79
C VAL A 33 -2.09 0.77 1.14
N VAL A 34 -2.19 0.58 -0.18
CA VAL A 34 -1.27 -0.30 -0.90
C VAL A 34 -0.40 0.51 -1.84
N ASP A 35 0.91 0.34 -1.71
CA ASP A 35 1.90 0.97 -2.56
C ASP A 35 2.28 -0.02 -3.66
N PHE A 36 1.90 0.27 -4.90
CA PHE A 36 2.26 -0.56 -6.05
C PHE A 36 3.60 -0.05 -6.57
N TRP A 37 4.60 -0.93 -6.61
CA TRP A 37 5.98 -0.53 -6.86
C TRP A 37 6.74 -1.60 -7.64
N ALA A 38 7.95 -1.26 -8.07
CA ALA A 38 8.87 -2.22 -8.68
C ALA A 38 10.29 -1.84 -8.29
N ALA A 39 11.18 -2.84 -8.26
CA ALA A 39 12.55 -2.61 -7.79
C ALA A 39 13.33 -1.69 -8.72
N TRP A 40 13.05 -1.70 -10.03
CA TRP A 40 13.75 -0.87 -11.00
C TRP A 40 13.25 0.57 -11.03
N CYS A 41 12.22 0.88 -10.30
CA CYS A 41 11.54 2.16 -10.40
C CYS A 41 12.16 3.17 -9.45
N GLY A 42 12.83 4.19 -9.98
CA GLY A 42 13.46 5.24 -9.17
C GLY A 42 12.49 5.99 -8.30
N PRO A 43 11.38 6.52 -8.87
CA PRO A 43 10.39 7.21 -8.05
C PRO A 43 9.81 6.35 -6.94
N CYS A 44 9.67 5.03 -7.18
CA CYS A 44 9.19 4.11 -6.15
C CYS A 44 10.15 4.08 -4.97
N ARG A 45 11.46 4.10 -5.25
CA ARG A 45 12.46 4.11 -4.20
C ARG A 45 12.47 5.44 -3.46
N MET A 46 12.08 6.51 -4.13
CA MET A 46 12.03 7.83 -3.50
C MET A 46 10.90 7.93 -2.49
N ILE A 47 9.75 7.31 -2.77
CA ILE A 47 8.62 7.40 -1.86
C ILE A 47 8.66 6.33 -0.76
N ALA A 48 9.49 5.31 -0.93
CA ALA A 48 9.53 4.20 0.03
C ALA A 48 9.78 4.63 1.48
N PRO A 49 10.76 5.53 1.76
CA PRO A 49 10.97 5.94 3.14
C PRO A 49 9.75 6.66 3.73
N THR A 50 9.02 7.41 2.90
CA THR A 50 7.81 8.09 3.35
C THR A 50 6.75 7.08 3.75
N VAL A 51 6.57 6.04 2.92
CA VAL A 51 5.58 5.01 3.21
C VAL A 51 5.95 4.28 4.50
N GLU A 52 7.24 3.98 4.69
CA GLU A 52 7.69 3.30 5.90
C GLU A 52 7.46 4.16 7.15
N LYS A 53 7.75 5.45 7.02
CA LYS A 53 7.55 6.38 8.13
C LYS A 53 6.08 6.48 8.49
N LEU A 54 5.20 6.55 7.48
CA LEU A 54 3.78 6.67 7.73
C LEU A 54 3.21 5.39 8.34
N ALA A 55 3.73 4.23 7.94
CA ALA A 55 3.28 2.97 8.53
C ALA A 55 3.58 2.93 10.02
N GLU A 56 4.74 3.44 10.42
CA GLU A 56 5.11 3.49 11.82
C GLU A 56 4.30 4.54 12.56
N LYS A 57 4.18 5.72 11.98
CA LYS A 57 3.50 6.85 12.61
C LYS A 57 2.03 6.55 12.88
N HIS A 58 1.39 5.85 11.97
CA HIS A 58 -0.05 5.58 12.07
C HIS A 58 -0.35 4.13 12.48
N GLN A 59 0.63 3.46 13.08
CA GLN A 59 0.43 2.11 13.55
C GLN A 59 -0.80 2.04 14.47
N GLY A 60 -1.64 1.05 14.24
CA GLY A 60 -2.87 0.92 15.01
C GLY A 60 -4.06 1.62 14.38
N LYS A 61 -3.83 2.50 13.39
CA LYS A 61 -4.93 3.19 12.73
C LYS A 61 -4.95 2.92 11.24
N VAL A 62 -3.80 2.92 10.59
CA VAL A 62 -3.70 2.71 9.14
C VAL A 62 -2.70 1.60 8.91
N VAL A 63 -3.05 0.68 8.03
CA VAL A 63 -2.13 -0.39 7.65
C VAL A 63 -1.65 -0.11 6.24
N PHE A 64 -0.33 -0.14 6.04
CA PHE A 64 0.26 0.04 4.73
C PHE A 64 0.75 -1.30 4.22
N GLY A 65 0.61 -1.52 2.92
CA GLY A 65 1.14 -2.70 2.26
C GLY A 65 1.91 -2.28 1.03
N LYS A 66 2.80 -3.15 0.56
CA LYS A 66 3.57 -2.93 -0.65
C LYS A 66 3.37 -4.13 -1.56
N MET A 67 3.04 -3.87 -2.81
CA MET A 67 2.86 -4.93 -3.79
C MET A 67 3.79 -4.69 -4.97
N ASN A 68 4.70 -5.63 -5.22
CA ASN A 68 5.63 -5.56 -6.34
C ASN A 68 4.88 -5.96 -7.61
N VAL A 69 4.72 -5.03 -8.56
CA VAL A 69 3.93 -5.30 -9.75
C VAL A 69 4.61 -6.27 -10.70
N ASP A 70 5.93 -6.47 -10.58
CA ASP A 70 6.62 -7.45 -11.42
C ASP A 70 6.33 -8.87 -10.98
N GLU A 71 5.92 -9.06 -9.74
CA GLU A 71 5.64 -10.37 -9.19
C GLU A 71 4.16 -10.67 -9.04
N ASN A 72 3.30 -9.70 -9.32
CA ASN A 72 1.87 -9.84 -9.11
C ASN A 72 1.12 -9.17 -10.24
N GLU A 73 0.39 -9.92 -11.05
CA GLU A 73 -0.31 -9.39 -12.20
C GLU A 73 -1.77 -9.08 -11.97
N SER A 74 -2.41 -9.88 -11.14
CA SER A 74 -3.89 -9.81 -11.03
C SER A 74 -4.37 -8.53 -10.36
N THR A 75 -3.80 -8.20 -9.22
CA THR A 75 -4.28 -7.05 -8.48
C THR A 75 -3.97 -5.73 -9.21
N PRO A 76 -2.75 -5.53 -9.74
CA PRO A 76 -2.51 -4.30 -10.52
C PRO A 76 -3.46 -4.16 -11.70
N ALA A 77 -3.76 -5.26 -12.39
CA ALA A 77 -4.68 -5.21 -13.52
C ALA A 77 -6.09 -4.86 -13.07
N LYS A 78 -6.51 -5.42 -11.95
CA LYS A 78 -7.84 -5.18 -11.43
C LYS A 78 -8.08 -3.72 -11.11
N PHE A 79 -7.05 -3.02 -10.62
CA PHE A 79 -7.18 -1.62 -10.25
C PHE A 79 -6.60 -0.66 -11.28
N ASN A 80 -6.33 -1.18 -12.50
CA ASN A 80 -5.88 -0.33 -13.58
C ASN A 80 -4.62 0.45 -13.25
N ILE A 81 -3.63 -0.20 -12.68
CA ILE A 81 -2.37 0.46 -12.36
C ILE A 81 -1.61 0.68 -13.66
N MET A 82 -1.50 1.95 -14.08
CA MET A 82 -0.88 2.32 -15.34
C MET A 82 0.53 2.86 -15.15
N SER A 83 0.84 3.35 -13.97
CA SER A 83 2.18 3.86 -13.68
C SER A 83 2.48 3.62 -12.23
N ILE A 84 3.75 3.64 -11.85
CA ILE A 84 4.18 3.41 -10.48
C ILE A 84 5.17 4.51 -10.07
N PRO A 85 5.21 4.86 -8.78
CA PRO A 85 4.40 4.29 -7.72
C PRO A 85 2.96 4.78 -7.78
N THR A 86 2.04 3.94 -7.36
CA THR A 86 0.64 4.33 -7.16
C THR A 86 0.24 3.82 -5.80
N LEU A 87 -0.32 4.70 -4.97
CA LEU A 87 -0.87 4.32 -3.69
C LEU A 87 -2.39 4.30 -3.83
N ILE A 88 -3.02 3.21 -3.43
CA ILE A 88 -4.48 3.17 -3.40
C ILE A 88 -4.90 3.07 -1.95
N ILE A 89 -5.85 3.92 -1.56
CA ILE A 89 -6.40 3.93 -0.21
C ILE A 89 -7.72 3.18 -0.24
N PHE A 90 -7.82 2.16 0.63
CA PHE A 90 -9.03 1.36 0.76
C PHE A 90 -9.62 1.60 2.13
N ARG A 91 -10.93 1.84 2.18
CA ARG A 91 -11.64 1.94 3.45
C ARG A 91 -12.76 0.92 3.44
N ASP A 92 -12.74 0.04 4.42
CA ASP A 92 -13.73 -1.03 4.56
C ASP A 92 -13.83 -1.86 3.28
N GLY A 93 -12.67 -2.15 2.70
CA GLY A 93 -12.57 -3.02 1.52
C GLY A 93 -12.83 -2.34 0.20
N LYS A 94 -13.06 -1.02 0.19
CA LYS A 94 -13.37 -0.32 -1.06
C LYS A 94 -12.33 0.75 -1.35
N GLU A 95 -11.98 0.87 -2.62
CA GLU A 95 -11.07 1.92 -3.06
C GLU A 95 -11.74 3.27 -2.89
N VAL A 96 -11.13 4.17 -2.12
CA VAL A 96 -11.70 5.50 -1.91
C VAL A 96 -10.82 6.60 -2.49
N ASP A 97 -9.54 6.35 -2.73
CA ASP A 97 -8.67 7.35 -3.33
C ASP A 97 -7.44 6.69 -3.94
N LYS A 98 -6.78 7.40 -4.85
CA LYS A 98 -5.61 6.90 -5.54
C LYS A 98 -4.63 8.05 -5.71
N ILE A 99 -3.36 7.80 -5.40
CA ILE A 99 -2.30 8.80 -5.52
C ILE A 99 -1.26 8.24 -6.49
N VAL A 100 -0.99 8.96 -7.57
CA VAL A 100 -0.04 8.53 -8.58
C VAL A 100 1.22 9.38 -8.49
N GLY A 101 2.36 8.71 -8.39
CA GLY A 101 3.66 9.41 -8.37
C GLY A 101 4.12 9.75 -6.97
N VAL A 102 5.27 10.44 -6.90
CA VAL A 102 5.85 10.83 -5.62
C VAL A 102 5.20 12.11 -5.14
N VAL A 103 4.64 12.07 -3.94
CA VAL A 103 4.02 13.24 -3.33
C VAL A 103 4.57 13.40 -1.92
N PRO A 104 4.44 14.58 -1.32
CA PRO A 104 4.89 14.80 0.05
C PRO A 104 4.09 13.97 1.05
N GLU A 105 4.71 13.67 2.17
CA GLU A 105 4.07 12.93 3.25
C GLU A 105 2.73 13.56 3.64
N LYS A 106 2.69 14.88 3.72
CA LYS A 106 1.48 15.59 4.11
C LYS A 106 0.32 15.33 3.16
N THR A 107 0.61 15.23 1.86
CA THR A 107 -0.41 14.96 0.88
C THR A 107 -1.05 13.59 1.12
N ILE A 108 -0.21 12.59 1.43
CA ILE A 108 -0.72 11.26 1.71
C ILE A 108 -1.59 11.30 2.97
N GLU A 109 -1.13 12.01 4.01
CA GLU A 109 -1.88 12.08 5.25
C GLU A 109 -3.22 12.77 5.05
N GLU A 110 -3.26 13.80 4.23
CA GLU A 110 -4.51 14.51 3.95
C GLU A 110 -5.50 13.59 3.24
N LYS A 111 -5.01 12.80 2.29
CA LYS A 111 -5.87 11.87 1.57
C LYS A 111 -6.42 10.78 2.48
N ILE A 112 -5.58 10.28 3.38
CA ILE A 112 -6.01 9.26 4.33
C ILE A 112 -7.08 9.83 5.26
N SER A 113 -6.87 11.06 5.76
CA SER A 113 -7.81 11.68 6.68
C SER A 113 -9.12 12.02 6.01
N GLY A 114 -9.08 12.42 4.75
CA GLY A 114 -10.27 12.80 4.01
C GLY A 114 -11.05 11.62 3.48
N SER A 115 -10.46 10.45 3.54
CA SER A 115 -11.12 9.25 3.03
C SER A 115 -11.82 8.53 4.16
#